data_f9c7d8f61d8d09a27f801f6a63b8f484
#
_entry.id   f9c7d8f61d8d09a27f801f6a63b8f484
#
_cell.length_a   1.000
_cell.length_b   1.000
_cell.length_c   1.000
_cell.angle_alpha   90.00
_cell.angle_beta   90.00
_cell.angle_gamma   90.00
#
_symmetry.space_group_name_H-M   'P 1'
#
loop_
_entity.id
_entity.type
_entity.pdbx_description
1 polymer ?
#
loop_
_entity_poly.entity_id
_entity_poly.type
_entity_poly.pdbx_seq_one_letter_code
_entity_poly.pdbx_strand_id
1 'polypeptide(L)'
;MTRLAFFVALLPSLSLVFAQDLGVPTTWREFNNSRLLAERISIAKSAIDTILPQLDTSNGQFDGIGFWQSANVFSSMANFDHLASSTVYKDQVINGLTAAYKTYPNFDPNGYNDDAMWWATASYYAYRAYGDSTMLSMAVAIWTRVSNYVVSVADAKAGKQPNKDFTIAGTCYGETMAGGVFWRPTSDDTGINSITTGLYTTLSAYLAETTGDSTYTAAATLSAQWIQNLQISSSGIVLDGVSGADCTRTAASWLFTYNSGKYIEGLSVLKDVTGAAIWKSLMTNITAAAVKSPVWQGSNGIITEGASKTSDNDGVGFKAIFIRGLDEVSVRSADNSALQILIHSYNDVQYNALLELAANGTSYSPSWPGPAQEFTTWGQMAALDVMVTAINTNSP
;
A
#
# COMPACT_ATOMS: atom_id res chain seq x y z
N MET A 1 43.70 38.86 -27.85
CA MET A 1 42.82 38.71 -26.65
C MET A 1 42.18 37.33 -26.70
N THR A 2 42.81 36.36 -26.06
CA THR A 2 42.42 34.94 -26.11
C THR A 2 41.48 34.70 -24.94
N ARG A 3 40.21 34.33 -25.23
CA ARG A 3 39.20 33.96 -24.20
C ARG A 3 39.48 32.51 -23.78
N LEU A 4 39.87 32.31 -22.54
CA LEU A 4 39.87 30.99 -21.89
C LEU A 4 38.43 30.61 -21.52
N ALA A 5 37.91 29.54 -22.10
CA ALA A 5 36.65 28.93 -21.68
C ALA A 5 36.95 27.95 -20.53
N PHE A 6 36.42 28.24 -19.35
CA PHE A 6 36.41 27.30 -18.23
C PHE A 6 35.31 26.26 -18.46
N PHE A 7 35.68 25.03 -18.73
CA PHE A 7 34.79 23.88 -18.62
C PHE A 7 34.73 23.47 -17.15
N VAL A 8 33.58 23.73 -16.50
CA VAL A 8 33.28 23.12 -15.22
C VAL A 8 32.77 21.71 -15.51
N ALA A 9 33.59 20.70 -15.26
CA ALA A 9 33.18 19.32 -15.28
C ALA A 9 32.27 19.06 -14.03
N LEU A 10 30.99 18.93 -14.23
CA LEU A 10 30.08 18.35 -13.23
C LEU A 10 30.46 16.85 -13.08
N LEU A 11 31.16 16.55 -11.99
CA LEU A 11 31.33 15.17 -11.54
C LEU A 11 29.97 14.67 -11.07
N PRO A 12 29.44 13.56 -11.63
CA PRO A 12 28.24 12.94 -11.08
C PRO A 12 28.58 12.47 -9.65
N SER A 13 27.77 12.88 -8.69
CA SER A 13 27.82 12.34 -7.34
C SER A 13 27.57 10.84 -7.43
N LEU A 14 28.62 10.04 -7.28
CA LEU A 14 28.49 8.59 -7.04
C LEU A 14 27.80 8.43 -5.69
N SER A 15 26.48 8.27 -5.70
CA SER A 15 25.78 7.71 -4.57
C SER A 15 26.32 6.30 -4.39
N LEU A 16 27.05 6.04 -3.31
CA LEU A 16 27.42 4.70 -2.88
C LEU A 16 26.12 3.94 -2.65
N VAL A 17 25.70 3.18 -3.64
CA VAL A 17 24.62 2.20 -3.49
C VAL A 17 25.22 1.07 -2.65
N PHE A 18 25.08 1.17 -1.33
CA PHE A 18 25.32 0.00 -0.48
C PHE A 18 24.34 -1.09 -0.94
N ALA A 19 24.88 -2.25 -1.32
CA ALA A 19 24.04 -3.42 -1.59
C ALA A 19 23.22 -3.68 -0.33
N GLN A 20 21.88 -3.65 -0.47
CA GLN A 20 20.98 -3.91 0.67
C GLN A 20 21.17 -5.34 1.15
N ASP A 21 21.20 -5.50 2.45
CA ASP A 21 21.24 -6.82 3.07
C ASP A 21 19.89 -7.53 2.88
N LEU A 22 19.86 -8.52 1.99
CA LEU A 22 18.71 -9.38 1.72
C LEU A 22 18.73 -10.68 2.53
N GLY A 23 19.67 -10.84 3.48
CA GLY A 23 19.71 -11.99 4.37
C GLY A 23 18.52 -12.03 5.32
N VAL A 24 17.97 -13.22 5.56
CA VAL A 24 16.91 -13.43 6.55
C VAL A 24 17.52 -13.37 7.95
N PRO A 25 17.04 -12.52 8.88
CA PRO A 25 17.53 -12.48 10.25
C PRO A 25 17.28 -13.80 10.99
N THR A 26 18.31 -14.38 11.59
CA THR A 26 18.21 -15.64 12.32
C THR A 26 17.42 -15.53 13.62
N THR A 27 17.13 -14.31 14.07
CA THR A 27 16.31 -14.04 15.25
C THR A 27 14.81 -14.06 14.98
N TRP A 28 14.40 -14.07 13.70
CA TRP A 28 13.00 -14.11 13.34
C TRP A 28 12.35 -15.42 13.79
N ARG A 29 11.12 -15.30 14.31
CA ARG A 29 10.35 -16.45 14.77
C ARG A 29 9.76 -17.21 13.59
N GLU A 30 10.06 -18.52 13.51
CA GLU A 30 9.39 -19.45 12.58
C GLU A 30 9.13 -18.88 11.17
N PHE A 31 10.23 -18.50 10.52
CA PHE A 31 10.23 -17.87 9.20
C PHE A 31 10.13 -18.88 8.03
N ASN A 32 9.57 -20.06 8.29
CA ASN A 32 9.30 -21.10 7.28
C ASN A 32 7.89 -21.64 7.48
N ASN A 33 7.24 -21.98 6.37
CA ASN A 33 5.93 -22.58 6.36
C ASN A 33 5.94 -23.86 5.51
N SER A 34 5.58 -24.98 6.11
CA SER A 34 5.52 -26.30 5.44
C SER A 34 4.08 -26.74 5.10
N ARG A 35 3.07 -25.91 5.34
CA ARG A 35 1.68 -26.24 5.06
C ARG A 35 1.44 -26.35 3.57
N LEU A 36 0.68 -27.39 3.18
CA LEU A 36 0.31 -27.58 1.78
C LEU A 36 -0.53 -26.41 1.25
N LEU A 37 -0.43 -26.12 -0.04
CA LEU A 37 -1.19 -25.06 -0.70
C LEU A 37 -2.71 -25.16 -0.40
N ALA A 38 -3.27 -26.35 -0.48
CA ALA A 38 -4.70 -26.57 -0.21
C ALA A 38 -5.08 -26.22 1.24
N GLU A 39 -4.20 -26.45 2.21
CA GLU A 39 -4.39 -26.06 3.61
C GLU A 39 -4.35 -24.54 3.76
N ARG A 40 -3.37 -23.88 3.14
CA ARG A 40 -3.25 -22.41 3.15
C ARG A 40 -4.48 -21.74 2.53
N ILE A 41 -4.97 -22.24 1.41
CA ILE A 41 -6.22 -21.79 0.79
C ILE A 41 -7.42 -21.98 1.74
N SER A 42 -7.52 -23.13 2.40
CA SER A 42 -8.60 -23.41 3.35
C SER A 42 -8.57 -22.48 4.55
N ILE A 43 -7.39 -22.17 5.10
CA ILE A 43 -7.21 -21.24 6.23
C ILE A 43 -7.61 -19.82 5.80
N ALA A 44 -7.12 -19.35 4.65
CA ALA A 44 -7.46 -18.02 4.12
C ALA A 44 -8.97 -17.88 3.87
N LYS A 45 -9.59 -18.91 3.27
CA LYS A 45 -11.04 -18.95 3.06
C LYS A 45 -11.79 -18.86 4.39
N SER A 46 -11.40 -19.65 5.38
CA SER A 46 -12.03 -19.66 6.70
C SER A 46 -11.91 -18.30 7.40
N ALA A 47 -10.78 -17.63 7.25
CA ALA A 47 -10.58 -16.28 7.78
C ALA A 47 -11.53 -15.25 7.13
N ILE A 48 -11.72 -15.32 5.81
CA ILE A 48 -12.66 -14.46 5.08
C ILE A 48 -14.11 -14.80 5.48
N ASP A 49 -14.49 -16.07 5.52
CA ASP A 49 -15.84 -16.50 5.91
C ASP A 49 -16.21 -16.02 7.32
N THR A 50 -15.22 -15.87 8.22
CA THR A 50 -15.44 -15.39 9.59
C THR A 50 -15.82 -13.91 9.66
N ILE A 51 -15.34 -13.05 8.74
CA ILE A 51 -15.71 -11.63 8.72
C ILE A 51 -16.99 -11.35 7.90
N LEU A 52 -17.34 -12.23 6.96
CA LEU A 52 -18.49 -12.00 6.05
C LEU A 52 -19.82 -11.67 6.74
N PRO A 53 -20.18 -12.25 7.90
CA PRO A 53 -21.41 -11.88 8.60
C PRO A 53 -21.52 -10.40 9.01
N GLN A 54 -20.40 -9.67 8.98
CA GLN A 54 -20.38 -8.24 9.30
C GLN A 54 -20.70 -7.35 8.08
N LEU A 55 -20.83 -7.93 6.88
CA LEU A 55 -21.12 -7.17 5.66
C LEU A 55 -22.56 -6.67 5.63
N ASP A 56 -22.74 -5.34 5.65
CA ASP A 56 -23.99 -4.70 5.26
C ASP A 56 -24.08 -4.64 3.72
N THR A 57 -24.87 -5.53 3.16
CA THR A 57 -25.04 -5.63 1.71
C THR A 57 -25.76 -4.44 1.08
N SER A 58 -26.39 -3.59 1.87
CA SER A 58 -27.09 -2.41 1.37
C SER A 58 -26.17 -1.25 1.00
N ASN A 59 -24.99 -1.17 1.64
CA ASN A 59 -24.04 -0.08 1.47
C ASN A 59 -22.58 -0.53 1.26
N GLY A 60 -22.28 -1.84 1.37
CA GLY A 60 -20.97 -2.42 1.18
C GLY A 60 -19.98 -2.18 2.33
N GLN A 61 -20.41 -1.71 3.49
CA GLN A 61 -19.53 -1.57 4.67
C GLN A 61 -19.57 -2.83 5.54
N PHE A 62 -18.53 -3.05 6.30
CA PHE A 62 -18.47 -4.07 7.33
C PHE A 62 -18.65 -3.43 8.71
N ASP A 63 -19.58 -3.95 9.51
CA ASP A 63 -19.83 -3.46 10.86
C ASP A 63 -18.59 -3.58 11.74
N GLY A 64 -18.32 -2.55 12.54
CA GLY A 64 -17.21 -2.51 13.51
C GLY A 64 -15.87 -2.07 12.95
N ILE A 65 -15.79 -1.68 11.67
CA ILE A 65 -14.57 -1.10 11.05
C ILE A 65 -14.90 0.15 10.24
N GLY A 66 -13.87 0.94 9.94
CA GLY A 66 -13.98 2.18 9.17
C GLY A 66 -14.25 1.98 7.68
N PHE A 67 -14.56 3.09 7.02
CA PHE A 67 -14.94 3.09 5.60
C PHE A 67 -13.81 2.54 4.71
N TRP A 68 -12.59 3.06 4.86
CA TRP A 68 -11.43 2.59 4.08
C TRP A 68 -11.06 1.13 4.39
N GLN A 69 -11.24 0.69 5.63
CA GLN A 69 -10.98 -0.67 6.07
C GLN A 69 -11.94 -1.66 5.39
N SER A 70 -13.21 -1.30 5.22
CA SER A 70 -14.20 -2.10 4.49
C SER A 70 -13.76 -2.35 3.03
N ALA A 71 -13.21 -1.34 2.35
CA ALA A 71 -12.63 -1.51 1.01
C ALA A 71 -11.49 -2.53 0.98
N ASN A 72 -10.68 -2.58 2.05
CA ASN A 72 -9.58 -3.51 2.15
C ASN A 72 -10.02 -4.96 2.39
N VAL A 73 -11.17 -5.20 3.01
CA VAL A 73 -11.77 -6.54 3.06
C VAL A 73 -12.12 -7.02 1.65
N PHE A 74 -12.76 -6.20 0.81
CA PHE A 74 -13.03 -6.55 -0.59
C PHE A 74 -11.75 -6.77 -1.39
N SER A 75 -10.71 -6.00 -1.12
CA SER A 75 -9.39 -6.20 -1.73
C SER A 75 -8.83 -7.58 -1.40
N SER A 76 -8.90 -8.00 -0.14
CA SER A 76 -8.43 -9.32 0.30
C SER A 76 -9.28 -10.45 -0.30
N MET A 77 -10.61 -10.28 -0.40
CA MET A 77 -11.52 -11.26 -1.03
C MET A 77 -11.21 -11.41 -2.53
N ALA A 78 -11.05 -10.32 -3.26
CA ALA A 78 -10.70 -10.35 -4.69
C ALA A 78 -9.32 -10.98 -4.93
N ASN A 79 -8.32 -10.63 -4.10
CA ASN A 79 -6.99 -11.21 -4.18
C ASN A 79 -6.99 -12.71 -3.83
N PHE A 80 -7.79 -13.14 -2.84
CA PHE A 80 -7.97 -14.56 -2.56
C PHE A 80 -8.47 -15.31 -3.81
N ASP A 81 -9.54 -14.83 -4.44
CA ASP A 81 -10.09 -15.49 -5.63
C ASP A 81 -9.08 -15.51 -6.79
N HIS A 82 -8.31 -14.42 -6.95
CA HIS A 82 -7.25 -14.35 -7.95
C HIS A 82 -6.16 -15.40 -7.69
N LEU A 83 -5.62 -15.46 -6.46
CA LEU A 83 -4.52 -16.37 -6.10
C LEU A 83 -4.93 -17.84 -6.03
N ALA A 84 -6.14 -18.11 -5.56
CA ALA A 84 -6.68 -19.47 -5.50
C ALA A 84 -7.28 -19.95 -6.83
N SER A 85 -7.25 -19.11 -7.89
CA SER A 85 -7.90 -19.38 -9.17
C SER A 85 -9.38 -19.77 -8.99
N SER A 86 -10.10 -19.02 -8.15
CA SER A 86 -11.50 -19.24 -7.80
C SER A 86 -12.37 -18.02 -8.08
N THR A 87 -13.67 -18.14 -7.83
CA THR A 87 -14.66 -17.06 -7.93
C THR A 87 -15.66 -17.10 -6.78
N VAL A 88 -15.22 -17.68 -5.67
CA VAL A 88 -16.13 -17.99 -4.53
C VAL A 88 -16.69 -16.72 -3.87
N TYR A 89 -15.96 -15.61 -3.95
CA TYR A 89 -16.38 -14.32 -3.40
C TYR A 89 -16.82 -13.31 -4.46
N LYS A 90 -16.88 -13.70 -5.75
CA LYS A 90 -17.17 -12.78 -6.85
C LYS A 90 -18.43 -11.95 -6.61
N ASP A 91 -19.53 -12.61 -6.26
CA ASP A 91 -20.82 -11.93 -6.11
C ASP A 91 -20.79 -10.95 -4.93
N GLN A 92 -20.20 -11.33 -3.79
CA GLN A 92 -20.06 -10.46 -2.62
C GLN A 92 -19.21 -9.23 -2.95
N VAL A 93 -18.09 -9.42 -3.66
CA VAL A 93 -17.17 -8.33 -4.04
C VAL A 93 -17.85 -7.38 -5.02
N ILE A 94 -18.40 -7.88 -6.12
CA ILE A 94 -19.01 -7.04 -7.16
C ILE A 94 -20.23 -6.30 -6.60
N ASN A 95 -21.11 -6.99 -5.87
CA ASN A 95 -22.31 -6.37 -5.30
C ASN A 95 -21.96 -5.38 -4.20
N GLY A 96 -21.00 -5.70 -3.31
CA GLY A 96 -20.58 -4.81 -2.22
C GLY A 96 -19.92 -3.52 -2.74
N LEU A 97 -18.98 -3.62 -3.69
CA LEU A 97 -18.38 -2.45 -4.33
C LEU A 97 -19.40 -1.60 -5.08
N THR A 98 -20.36 -2.24 -5.77
CA THR A 98 -21.42 -1.54 -6.47
C THR A 98 -22.37 -0.83 -5.49
N ALA A 99 -22.74 -1.47 -4.38
CA ALA A 99 -23.57 -0.88 -3.35
C ALA A 99 -22.88 0.33 -2.70
N ALA A 100 -21.60 0.21 -2.37
CA ALA A 100 -20.83 1.31 -1.81
C ALA A 100 -20.70 2.49 -2.80
N TYR A 101 -20.41 2.23 -4.08
CA TYR A 101 -20.32 3.28 -5.10
C TYR A 101 -21.63 4.04 -5.29
N LYS A 102 -22.75 3.31 -5.23
CA LYS A 102 -24.10 3.89 -5.34
C LYS A 102 -24.50 4.71 -4.11
N THR A 103 -24.15 4.22 -2.91
CA THR A 103 -24.50 4.85 -1.65
C THR A 103 -23.64 6.05 -1.33
N TYR A 104 -22.35 5.96 -1.65
CA TYR A 104 -21.33 6.97 -1.37
C TYR A 104 -20.72 7.47 -2.68
N PRO A 105 -21.27 8.54 -3.27
CA PRO A 105 -20.78 9.07 -4.55
C PRO A 105 -19.27 9.33 -4.49
N ASN A 106 -18.57 8.87 -5.52
CA ASN A 106 -17.08 8.93 -5.60
C ASN A 106 -16.35 8.17 -4.50
N PHE A 107 -17.00 7.26 -3.78
CA PHE A 107 -16.43 6.62 -2.60
C PHE A 107 -15.87 7.63 -1.57
N ASP A 108 -16.60 8.72 -1.34
CA ASP A 108 -16.08 9.82 -0.50
C ASP A 108 -17.15 10.38 0.43
N PRO A 109 -17.60 9.61 1.45
CA PRO A 109 -18.54 10.11 2.44
C PRO A 109 -17.91 11.09 3.43
N ASN A 110 -16.58 11.04 3.59
CA ASN A 110 -15.87 11.72 4.68
C ASN A 110 -14.94 12.86 4.20
N GLY A 111 -14.75 13.03 2.90
CA GLY A 111 -13.87 14.05 2.34
C GLY A 111 -12.38 13.70 2.47
N TYR A 112 -12.01 12.44 2.11
CA TYR A 112 -10.63 11.96 2.08
C TYR A 112 -10.29 11.31 0.75
N ASN A 113 -9.22 11.77 0.12
CA ASN A 113 -8.78 11.23 -1.17
C ASN A 113 -8.20 9.81 -1.05
N ASP A 114 -7.51 9.49 0.04
CA ASP A 114 -7.03 8.12 0.30
C ASP A 114 -8.19 7.14 0.54
N ASP A 115 -9.22 7.51 1.31
CA ASP A 115 -10.41 6.68 1.49
C ASP A 115 -11.02 6.30 0.13
N ALA A 116 -11.25 7.28 -0.73
CA ALA A 116 -11.75 7.03 -2.08
C ALA A 116 -10.81 6.14 -2.91
N MET A 117 -9.50 6.34 -2.79
CA MET A 117 -8.50 5.54 -3.50
C MET A 117 -8.39 4.10 -3.00
N TRP A 118 -8.68 3.81 -1.73
CA TRP A 118 -8.78 2.44 -1.23
C TRP A 118 -9.89 1.67 -1.93
N TRP A 119 -11.08 2.27 -2.09
CA TRP A 119 -12.20 1.68 -2.82
C TRP A 119 -11.92 1.55 -4.32
N ALA A 120 -11.25 2.52 -4.92
CA ALA A 120 -10.79 2.44 -6.31
C ALA A 120 -9.80 1.29 -6.50
N THR A 121 -8.88 1.09 -5.55
CA THR A 121 -7.91 -0.02 -5.59
C THR A 121 -8.63 -1.37 -5.42
N ALA A 122 -9.61 -1.46 -4.52
CA ALA A 122 -10.43 -2.67 -4.38
C ALA A 122 -11.20 -2.98 -5.68
N SER A 123 -11.73 -1.95 -6.34
CA SER A 123 -12.40 -2.09 -7.64
C SER A 123 -11.41 -2.58 -8.71
N TYR A 124 -10.17 -2.09 -8.72
CA TYR A 124 -9.15 -2.60 -9.64
C TYR A 124 -8.80 -4.07 -9.36
N TYR A 125 -8.63 -4.48 -8.10
CA TYR A 125 -8.38 -5.88 -7.76
C TYR A 125 -9.56 -6.78 -8.15
N ALA A 126 -10.80 -6.31 -8.00
CA ALA A 126 -11.98 -7.02 -8.49
C ALA A 126 -11.95 -7.17 -10.02
N TYR A 127 -11.56 -6.13 -10.76
CA TYR A 127 -11.33 -6.24 -12.20
C TYR A 127 -10.24 -7.26 -12.53
N ARG A 128 -9.10 -7.23 -11.83
CA ARG A 128 -8.00 -8.18 -12.02
C ARG A 128 -8.44 -9.63 -11.78
N ALA A 129 -9.27 -9.87 -10.78
CA ALA A 129 -9.75 -11.20 -10.41
C ALA A 129 -10.85 -11.72 -11.36
N TYR A 130 -11.77 -10.86 -11.79
CA TYR A 130 -13.02 -11.29 -12.43
C TYR A 130 -13.21 -10.80 -13.87
N GLY A 131 -12.38 -9.89 -14.36
CA GLY A 131 -12.50 -9.29 -15.69
C GLY A 131 -13.71 -8.37 -15.87
N ASP A 132 -14.34 -7.91 -14.77
CA ASP A 132 -15.53 -7.07 -14.84
C ASP A 132 -15.15 -5.62 -15.16
N SER A 133 -15.55 -5.16 -16.36
CA SER A 133 -15.23 -3.83 -16.85
C SER A 133 -15.89 -2.69 -16.07
N THR A 134 -16.97 -2.95 -15.33
CA THR A 134 -17.59 -1.96 -14.45
C THR A 134 -16.68 -1.62 -13.29
N MET A 135 -15.99 -2.63 -12.75
CA MET A 135 -15.00 -2.44 -11.69
C MET A 135 -13.81 -1.59 -12.17
N LEU A 136 -13.30 -1.84 -13.37
CA LEU A 136 -12.26 -0.99 -13.96
C LEU A 136 -12.76 0.45 -14.17
N SER A 137 -13.99 0.61 -14.65
CA SER A 137 -14.60 1.94 -14.87
C SER A 137 -14.73 2.73 -13.55
N MET A 138 -15.08 2.09 -12.45
CA MET A 138 -15.13 2.71 -11.11
C MET A 138 -13.73 3.16 -10.67
N ALA A 139 -12.72 2.30 -10.83
CA ALA A 139 -11.34 2.64 -10.50
C ALA A 139 -10.84 3.85 -11.29
N VAL A 140 -11.10 3.92 -12.60
CA VAL A 140 -10.74 5.04 -13.47
C VAL A 140 -11.47 6.32 -13.08
N ALA A 141 -12.76 6.25 -12.76
CA ALA A 141 -13.55 7.42 -12.36
C ALA A 141 -12.99 8.10 -11.10
N ILE A 142 -12.63 7.30 -10.10
CA ILE A 142 -12.03 7.82 -8.85
C ILE A 142 -10.61 8.33 -9.09
N TRP A 143 -9.79 7.61 -9.87
CA TRP A 143 -8.47 8.08 -10.27
C TRP A 143 -8.56 9.45 -10.94
N THR A 144 -9.48 9.63 -11.88
CA THR A 144 -9.71 10.91 -12.58
C THR A 144 -10.11 12.02 -11.61
N ARG A 145 -10.98 11.72 -10.64
CA ARG A 145 -11.36 12.70 -9.61
C ARG A 145 -10.16 13.11 -8.75
N VAL A 146 -9.39 12.14 -8.25
CA VAL A 146 -8.25 12.41 -7.36
C VAL A 146 -7.10 13.10 -8.10
N SER A 147 -6.96 12.91 -9.42
CA SER A 147 -5.99 13.64 -10.26
C SER A 147 -6.11 15.15 -10.14
N ASN A 148 -7.29 15.69 -9.81
CA ASN A 148 -7.49 17.11 -9.59
C ASN A 148 -6.83 17.63 -8.31
N TYR A 149 -6.34 16.77 -7.44
CA TYR A 149 -5.68 17.10 -6.17
C TYR A 149 -4.18 16.76 -6.17
N VAL A 150 -3.65 16.37 -7.32
CA VAL A 150 -2.20 16.21 -7.53
C VAL A 150 -1.58 17.57 -7.74
N VAL A 151 -0.44 17.82 -7.14
CA VAL A 151 0.38 19.00 -7.44
C VAL A 151 1.09 18.74 -8.78
N SER A 152 0.67 19.44 -9.83
CA SER A 152 1.34 19.35 -11.12
C SER A 152 2.69 20.11 -11.12
N VAL A 153 3.52 19.88 -12.12
CA VAL A 153 4.77 20.66 -12.32
C VAL A 153 4.46 22.15 -12.50
N ALA A 154 3.35 22.48 -13.16
CA ALA A 154 2.91 23.84 -13.33
C ALA A 154 2.44 24.47 -12.01
N ASP A 155 1.69 23.72 -11.19
CA ASP A 155 1.22 24.20 -9.88
C ASP A 155 2.40 24.46 -8.93
N ALA A 156 3.36 23.53 -8.84
CA ALA A 156 4.55 23.70 -8.03
C ALA A 156 5.34 24.94 -8.46
N LYS A 157 5.50 25.16 -9.76
CA LYS A 157 6.18 26.35 -10.29
C LYS A 157 5.41 27.65 -10.02
N ALA A 158 4.08 27.61 -10.09
CA ALA A 158 3.23 28.78 -9.87
C ALA A 158 2.98 29.07 -8.38
N GLY A 159 3.29 28.14 -7.48
CA GLY A 159 2.93 28.22 -6.06
C GLY A 159 1.42 28.17 -5.82
N LYS A 160 0.65 27.54 -6.72
CA LYS A 160 -0.81 27.55 -6.67
C LYS A 160 -1.38 26.24 -7.25
N GLN A 161 -2.29 25.62 -6.52
CA GLN A 161 -3.08 24.48 -6.98
C GLN A 161 -4.56 24.91 -7.10
N PRO A 162 -5.26 24.58 -8.21
CA PRO A 162 -6.59 25.13 -8.51
C PRO A 162 -7.67 24.90 -7.44
N ASN A 163 -7.60 23.79 -6.73
CA ASN A 163 -8.59 23.38 -5.72
C ASN A 163 -8.18 23.77 -4.29
N LYS A 164 -7.12 24.58 -4.12
CA LYS A 164 -6.61 25.03 -2.81
C LYS A 164 -6.66 26.55 -2.73
N ASP A 165 -7.03 27.07 -1.55
CA ASP A 165 -7.19 28.52 -1.31
C ASP A 165 -5.97 29.17 -0.66
N PHE A 166 -4.87 28.43 -0.51
CA PHE A 166 -3.59 28.92 0.02
C PHE A 166 -2.47 28.82 -1.04
N THR A 167 -1.38 29.52 -0.78
CA THR A 167 -0.16 29.41 -1.59
C THR A 167 0.54 28.12 -1.25
N ILE A 168 0.79 27.25 -2.24
CA ILE A 168 1.56 26.02 -2.03
C ILE A 168 3.06 26.30 -2.08
N ALA A 169 3.82 25.59 -1.24
CA ALA A 169 5.27 25.54 -1.38
C ALA A 169 5.61 24.82 -2.69
N GLY A 170 6.31 25.49 -3.60
CA GLY A 170 6.71 24.89 -4.87
C GLY A 170 7.84 23.85 -4.70
N THR A 171 8.65 24.02 -3.65
CA THR A 171 9.74 23.12 -3.25
C THR A 171 9.76 22.97 -1.73
N CYS A 172 10.08 21.76 -1.26
CA CYS A 172 10.35 21.47 0.13
C CYS A 172 11.71 20.77 0.25
N TYR A 173 12.53 21.22 1.20
CA TYR A 173 13.87 20.62 1.42
C TYR A 173 14.77 20.58 0.16
N GLY A 174 14.56 21.50 -0.77
CA GLY A 174 15.28 21.57 -2.04
C GLY A 174 14.68 20.76 -3.19
N GLU A 175 13.64 19.97 -2.93
CA GLU A 175 12.97 19.10 -3.90
C GLU A 175 11.59 19.65 -4.29
N THR A 176 11.15 19.37 -5.52
CA THR A 176 9.84 19.83 -6.03
C THR A 176 8.68 19.16 -5.30
N MET A 177 7.60 19.93 -5.09
CA MET A 177 6.32 19.39 -4.59
C MET A 177 5.47 18.73 -5.68
N ALA A 178 5.89 18.81 -6.95
CA ALA A 178 5.16 18.17 -8.04
C ALA A 178 5.08 16.65 -7.85
N GLY A 179 3.88 16.11 -8.00
CA GLY A 179 3.56 14.68 -7.81
C GLY A 179 2.92 14.33 -6.47
N GLY A 180 3.06 15.20 -5.46
CA GLY A 180 2.36 15.01 -4.18
C GLY A 180 0.85 15.12 -4.35
N VAL A 181 0.10 14.28 -3.65
CA VAL A 181 -1.37 14.26 -3.69
C VAL A 181 -1.93 14.72 -2.37
N PHE A 182 -2.81 15.73 -2.40
CA PHE A 182 -3.46 16.23 -1.20
C PHE A 182 -4.33 15.15 -0.55
N TRP A 183 -4.21 15.02 0.77
CA TRP A 183 -4.97 14.06 1.56
C TRP A 183 -6.48 14.31 1.48
N ARG A 184 -6.89 15.59 1.55
CA ARG A 184 -8.31 15.97 1.53
C ARG A 184 -8.65 16.87 0.34
N PRO A 185 -9.87 16.79 -0.20
CA PRO A 185 -10.35 17.67 -1.25
C PRO A 185 -10.69 19.10 -0.74
N THR A 186 -10.84 19.32 0.57
CA THR A 186 -11.17 20.63 1.15
C THR A 186 -10.09 21.67 0.82
N SER A 187 -10.52 22.89 0.52
CA SER A 187 -9.63 23.94 -0.04
C SER A 187 -8.58 24.45 0.94
N ASP A 188 -8.86 24.37 2.23
CA ASP A 188 -8.02 24.84 3.34
C ASP A 188 -7.09 23.76 3.92
N ASP A 189 -7.32 22.47 3.60
CA ASP A 189 -6.44 21.38 4.07
C ASP A 189 -5.11 21.40 3.33
N THR A 190 -4.01 21.48 4.08
CA THR A 190 -2.65 21.59 3.54
C THR A 190 -1.91 20.25 3.45
N GLY A 191 -2.48 19.17 3.96
CA GLY A 191 -1.81 17.86 4.08
C GLY A 191 -1.56 17.19 2.74
N ILE A 192 -0.31 16.85 2.47
CA ILE A 192 0.10 15.96 1.38
C ILE A 192 0.80 14.77 2.03
N ASN A 193 0.23 13.58 1.91
CA ASN A 193 0.76 12.43 2.61
C ASN A 193 1.15 11.27 1.67
N SER A 194 2.00 10.40 2.20
CA SER A 194 2.59 9.30 1.44
C SER A 194 1.58 8.22 1.09
N ILE A 195 0.56 8.02 1.94
CA ILE A 195 -0.44 6.99 1.63
C ILE A 195 -1.32 7.40 0.46
N THR A 196 -1.84 8.65 0.42
CA THR A 196 -2.65 9.14 -0.70
C THR A 196 -1.82 9.14 -1.99
N THR A 197 -0.58 9.64 -1.91
CA THR A 197 0.35 9.68 -3.06
C THR A 197 0.76 8.27 -3.49
N GLY A 198 0.98 7.34 -2.56
CA GLY A 198 1.30 5.94 -2.82
C GLY A 198 0.15 5.18 -3.48
N LEU A 199 -1.07 5.39 -3.02
CA LEU A 199 -2.29 4.84 -3.63
C LEU A 199 -2.46 5.35 -5.07
N TYR A 200 -2.27 6.65 -5.28
CA TYR A 200 -2.35 7.24 -6.61
C TYR A 200 -1.25 6.71 -7.53
N THR A 201 -0.01 6.58 -7.03
CA THR A 201 1.11 5.95 -7.74
C THR A 201 0.76 4.52 -8.16
N THR A 202 0.28 3.72 -7.22
CA THR A 202 -0.02 2.29 -7.42
C THR A 202 -1.16 2.10 -8.41
N LEU A 203 -2.27 2.79 -8.24
CA LEU A 203 -3.41 2.68 -9.17
C LEU A 203 -3.04 3.20 -10.55
N SER A 204 -2.28 4.31 -10.65
CA SER A 204 -1.78 4.80 -11.93
C SER A 204 -0.91 3.75 -12.63
N ALA A 205 0.00 3.08 -11.90
CA ALA A 205 0.85 2.04 -12.48
C ALA A 205 0.02 0.83 -12.97
N TYR A 206 -0.96 0.38 -12.21
CA TYR A 206 -1.88 -0.68 -12.63
C TYR A 206 -2.74 -0.29 -13.83
N LEU A 207 -3.24 0.93 -13.89
CA LEU A 207 -4.00 1.42 -15.05
C LEU A 207 -3.11 1.53 -16.29
N ALA A 208 -1.85 1.97 -16.12
CA ALA A 208 -0.87 1.98 -17.22
C ALA A 208 -0.59 0.57 -17.75
N GLU A 209 -0.39 -0.41 -16.88
CA GLU A 209 -0.17 -1.81 -17.23
C GLU A 209 -1.38 -2.39 -18.00
N THR A 210 -2.59 -2.09 -17.54
CA THR A 210 -3.83 -2.62 -18.09
C THR A 210 -4.19 -1.99 -19.44
N THR A 211 -3.98 -0.68 -19.60
CA THR A 211 -4.49 0.09 -20.75
C THR A 211 -3.42 0.46 -21.77
N GLY A 212 -2.15 0.49 -21.37
CA GLY A 212 -1.06 1.02 -22.18
C GLY A 212 -1.08 2.55 -22.35
N ASP A 213 -1.98 3.27 -21.66
CA ASP A 213 -2.07 4.73 -21.76
C ASP A 213 -0.93 5.41 -20.99
N SER A 214 -0.13 6.17 -21.73
CA SER A 214 1.03 6.91 -21.18
C SER A 214 0.67 7.97 -20.14
N THR A 215 -0.59 8.43 -20.10
CA THR A 215 -1.08 9.36 -19.09
C THR A 215 -0.92 8.76 -17.68
N TYR A 216 -1.29 7.51 -17.52
CA TYR A 216 -1.15 6.79 -16.25
C TYR A 216 0.32 6.53 -15.92
N THR A 217 1.16 6.19 -16.89
CA THR A 217 2.62 6.03 -16.69
C THR A 217 3.27 7.33 -16.20
N ALA A 218 2.90 8.45 -16.81
CA ALA A 218 3.42 9.76 -16.41
C ALA A 218 2.97 10.14 -15.00
N ALA A 219 1.70 9.91 -14.65
CA ALA A 219 1.15 10.15 -13.32
C ALA A 219 1.85 9.30 -12.25
N ALA A 220 1.99 7.99 -12.49
CA ALA A 220 2.70 7.07 -11.59
C ALA A 220 4.15 7.51 -11.36
N THR A 221 4.85 7.86 -12.46
CA THR A 221 6.26 8.30 -12.40
C THR A 221 6.42 9.58 -11.58
N LEU A 222 5.58 10.58 -11.82
CA LEU A 222 5.66 11.87 -11.13
C LEU A 222 5.41 11.71 -9.61
N SER A 223 4.38 10.96 -9.24
CA SER A 223 4.05 10.74 -7.83
C SER A 223 5.06 9.81 -7.12
N ALA A 224 5.60 8.82 -7.84
CA ALA A 224 6.68 7.99 -7.30
C ALA A 224 7.96 8.81 -7.04
N GLN A 225 8.30 9.76 -7.91
CA GLN A 225 9.43 10.67 -7.72
C GLN A 225 9.22 11.59 -6.51
N TRP A 226 8.02 12.07 -6.26
CA TRP A 226 7.72 12.87 -5.07
C TRP A 226 8.01 12.10 -3.78
N ILE A 227 7.55 10.84 -3.67
CA ILE A 227 7.85 10.00 -2.49
C ILE A 227 9.36 9.75 -2.40
N GLN A 228 10.00 9.39 -3.51
CA GLN A 228 11.45 9.13 -3.56
C GLN A 228 12.27 10.32 -3.01
N ASN A 229 11.92 11.52 -3.42
CA ASN A 229 12.72 12.72 -3.14
C ASN A 229 12.43 13.33 -1.76
N LEU A 230 11.17 13.23 -1.28
CA LEU A 230 10.73 13.93 -0.09
C LEU A 230 10.40 13.02 1.10
N GLN A 231 10.03 11.77 0.86
CA GLN A 231 9.43 10.93 1.91
C GLN A 231 10.24 9.70 2.29
N ILE A 232 11.46 9.53 1.79
CA ILE A 232 12.32 8.42 2.24
C ILE A 232 13.16 8.87 3.43
N SER A 233 13.03 8.16 4.56
CA SER A 233 13.83 8.41 5.75
C SER A 233 15.28 7.96 5.58
N SER A 234 16.16 8.39 6.46
CA SER A 234 17.56 7.92 6.51
C SER A 234 17.67 6.42 6.81
N SER A 235 16.64 5.80 7.38
CA SER A 235 16.56 4.34 7.61
C SER A 235 15.95 3.58 6.42
N GLY A 236 15.57 4.24 5.33
CA GLY A 236 15.05 3.63 4.12
C GLY A 236 13.58 3.25 4.17
N ILE A 237 12.80 3.77 5.13
CA ILE A 237 11.34 3.59 5.19
C ILE A 237 10.63 4.87 4.77
N VAL A 238 9.35 4.74 4.36
CA VAL A 238 8.55 5.87 3.88
C VAL A 238 7.96 6.64 5.06
N LEU A 239 8.22 7.96 5.11
CA LEU A 239 7.65 8.91 6.07
C LEU A 239 6.18 9.20 5.75
N ASP A 240 5.44 9.77 6.70
CA ASP A 240 4.01 9.97 6.55
C ASP A 240 3.64 11.13 5.63
N GLY A 241 4.07 12.35 5.89
CA GLY A 241 3.68 13.46 5.05
C GLY A 241 4.30 14.82 5.36
N VAL A 242 3.86 15.82 4.59
CA VAL A 242 4.24 17.22 4.75
C VAL A 242 3.04 18.14 4.51
N SER A 243 3.09 19.35 5.07
CA SER A 243 2.19 20.45 4.70
C SER A 243 2.58 21.00 3.33
N GLY A 244 1.63 21.07 2.42
CA GLY A 244 1.81 21.69 1.11
C GLY A 244 1.97 23.21 1.17
N ALA A 245 1.68 23.86 2.30
CA ALA A 245 1.80 25.30 2.45
C ALA A 245 3.20 25.74 2.90
N ASP A 246 3.82 25.00 3.84
CA ASP A 246 5.03 25.47 4.54
C ASP A 246 6.10 24.37 4.74
N CYS A 247 5.90 23.19 4.16
CA CYS A 247 6.80 22.05 4.28
C CYS A 247 6.92 21.43 5.68
N THR A 248 6.11 21.83 6.64
CA THR A 248 6.11 21.21 7.96
C THR A 248 5.80 19.72 7.83
N ARG A 249 6.67 18.86 8.38
CA ARG A 249 6.45 17.41 8.39
C ARG A 249 5.42 17.02 9.44
N THR A 250 4.71 15.93 9.18
CA THR A 250 3.94 15.22 10.20
C THR A 250 4.84 14.80 11.36
N ALA A 251 4.23 14.38 12.48
CA ALA A 251 5.00 14.01 13.67
C ALA A 251 6.04 12.93 13.36
N ALA A 252 7.26 13.08 13.86
CA ALA A 252 8.37 12.15 13.61
C ALA A 252 8.09 10.70 14.10
N SER A 253 7.14 10.53 15.02
CA SER A 253 6.67 9.23 15.50
C SER A 253 5.64 8.56 14.59
N TRP A 254 5.14 9.27 13.55
CA TRP A 254 4.20 8.72 12.58
C TRP A 254 4.96 7.96 11.50
N LEU A 255 5.36 6.75 11.86
CA LEU A 255 6.12 5.85 11.02
C LEU A 255 5.26 4.58 10.83
N PHE A 256 4.42 4.59 9.80
CA PHE A 256 3.41 3.58 9.55
C PHE A 256 3.83 2.60 8.46
N THR A 257 3.57 1.30 8.69
CA THR A 257 3.92 0.23 7.75
C THR A 257 3.29 0.43 6.36
N TYR A 258 2.03 0.90 6.31
CA TYR A 258 1.26 1.01 5.06
C TYR A 258 1.87 1.98 4.04
N ASN A 259 2.56 3.04 4.51
CA ASN A 259 3.24 3.99 3.63
C ASN A 259 4.32 3.29 2.79
N SER A 260 5.17 2.49 3.45
CA SER A 260 6.17 1.68 2.75
C SER A 260 5.51 0.59 1.90
N GLY A 261 4.50 -0.11 2.43
CA GLY A 261 3.79 -1.18 1.74
C GLY A 261 3.15 -0.74 0.44
N LYS A 262 2.39 0.35 0.48
CA LYS A 262 1.72 0.85 -0.72
C LYS A 262 2.70 1.41 -1.75
N TYR A 263 3.78 2.04 -1.30
CA TYR A 263 4.77 2.55 -2.22
C TYR A 263 5.55 1.45 -2.94
N ILE A 264 6.03 0.40 -2.23
CA ILE A 264 6.74 -0.72 -2.89
C ILE A 264 5.84 -1.50 -3.83
N GLU A 265 4.54 -1.64 -3.54
CA GLU A 265 3.56 -2.20 -4.45
C GLU A 265 3.50 -1.40 -5.76
N GLY A 266 3.35 -0.08 -5.67
CA GLY A 266 3.35 0.79 -6.84
C GLY A 266 4.65 0.73 -7.64
N LEU A 267 5.80 0.69 -6.97
CA LEU A 267 7.11 0.57 -7.61
C LEU A 267 7.29 -0.77 -8.32
N SER A 268 6.72 -1.86 -7.79
CA SER A 268 6.82 -3.19 -8.40
C SER A 268 6.10 -3.25 -9.76
N VAL A 269 4.98 -2.55 -9.89
CA VAL A 269 4.26 -2.42 -11.16
C VAL A 269 4.96 -1.42 -12.08
N LEU A 270 5.37 -0.26 -11.55
CA LEU A 270 5.98 0.82 -12.33
C LEU A 270 7.30 0.39 -12.98
N LYS A 271 8.10 -0.47 -12.32
CA LYS A 271 9.32 -1.02 -12.92
C LYS A 271 9.00 -1.89 -14.15
N ASP A 272 7.91 -2.66 -14.12
CA ASP A 272 7.51 -3.51 -15.23
C ASP A 272 6.95 -2.66 -16.40
N VAL A 273 6.13 -1.66 -16.09
CA VAL A 273 5.57 -0.74 -17.10
C VAL A 273 6.65 0.09 -17.79
N THR A 274 7.66 0.55 -17.06
CA THR A 274 8.67 1.48 -17.60
C THR A 274 9.98 0.81 -18.00
N GLY A 275 10.30 -0.37 -17.49
CA GLY A 275 11.60 -1.02 -17.63
C GLY A 275 12.74 -0.27 -16.92
N ALA A 276 12.45 0.75 -16.12
CA ALA A 276 13.47 1.61 -15.52
C ALA A 276 14.10 0.99 -14.26
N ALA A 277 15.41 0.75 -14.30
CA ALA A 277 16.16 0.11 -13.23
C ALA A 277 16.10 0.83 -11.88
N ILE A 278 15.86 2.15 -11.89
CA ILE A 278 15.76 2.96 -10.67
C ILE A 278 14.60 2.48 -9.78
N TRP A 279 13.44 2.14 -10.36
CA TRP A 279 12.27 1.67 -9.61
C TRP A 279 12.53 0.31 -8.99
N LYS A 280 13.20 -0.59 -9.71
CA LYS A 280 13.63 -1.89 -9.17
C LYS A 280 14.57 -1.73 -7.98
N SER A 281 15.58 -0.87 -8.11
CA SER A 281 16.55 -0.62 -7.04
C SER A 281 15.88 -0.01 -5.81
N LEU A 282 15.04 1.00 -6.01
CA LEU A 282 14.33 1.69 -4.93
C LEU A 282 13.37 0.75 -4.19
N MET A 283 12.57 -0.03 -4.94
CA MET A 283 11.68 -1.06 -4.40
C MET A 283 12.46 -2.06 -3.53
N THR A 284 13.57 -2.61 -4.05
CA THR A 284 14.40 -3.57 -3.31
C THR A 284 14.95 -2.97 -2.02
N ASN A 285 15.45 -1.73 -2.08
CA ASN A 285 16.04 -1.04 -0.94
C ASN A 285 15.01 -0.78 0.17
N ILE A 286 13.84 -0.26 -0.20
CA ILE A 286 12.76 0.02 0.77
C ILE A 286 12.23 -1.28 1.36
N THR A 287 12.02 -2.32 0.55
CA THR A 287 11.57 -3.63 1.03
C THR A 287 12.53 -4.20 2.07
N ALA A 288 13.84 -4.23 1.76
CA ALA A 288 14.85 -4.75 2.69
C ALA A 288 14.94 -3.95 4.00
N ALA A 289 14.79 -2.63 3.93
CA ALA A 289 14.77 -1.76 5.11
C ALA A 289 13.50 -1.95 5.93
N ALA A 290 12.35 -1.98 5.28
CA ALA A 290 11.04 -2.04 5.91
C ALA A 290 10.82 -3.35 6.67
N VAL A 291 11.11 -4.51 6.07
CA VAL A 291 10.94 -5.82 6.74
C VAL A 291 11.89 -6.02 7.93
N LYS A 292 12.94 -5.20 8.07
CA LYS A 292 13.89 -5.24 9.19
C LYS A 292 13.75 -4.06 10.16
N SER A 293 12.76 -3.19 9.93
CA SER A 293 12.60 -1.96 10.72
C SER A 293 12.20 -2.26 12.17
N PRO A 294 12.97 -1.82 13.17
CA PRO A 294 12.59 -2.00 14.57
C PRO A 294 11.47 -1.05 15.02
N VAL A 295 10.99 -0.18 14.13
CA VAL A 295 9.97 0.83 14.46
C VAL A 295 8.62 0.18 14.74
N TRP A 296 8.28 -0.89 14.01
CA TRP A 296 6.97 -1.53 14.10
C TRP A 296 7.02 -3.02 14.43
N GLN A 297 8.18 -3.56 14.77
CA GLN A 297 8.33 -4.98 15.12
C GLN A 297 9.44 -5.21 16.15
N GLY A 298 9.37 -6.35 16.81
CA GLY A 298 10.44 -6.83 17.70
C GLY A 298 11.55 -7.57 16.95
N SER A 299 12.60 -7.98 17.67
CA SER A 299 13.71 -8.77 17.11
C SER A 299 13.27 -10.12 16.54
N ASN A 300 12.12 -10.64 16.97
CA ASN A 300 11.50 -11.86 16.47
C ASN A 300 10.78 -11.68 15.13
N GLY A 301 10.75 -10.46 14.56
CA GLY A 301 10.15 -10.12 13.28
C GLY A 301 8.63 -9.99 13.28
N ILE A 302 7.93 -10.21 14.40
CA ILE A 302 6.47 -10.07 14.45
C ILE A 302 6.10 -8.60 14.54
N ILE A 303 5.19 -8.14 13.67
CA ILE A 303 4.68 -6.77 13.65
C ILE A 303 3.84 -6.50 14.91
N THR A 304 4.11 -5.38 15.56
CA THR A 304 3.42 -4.92 16.78
C THR A 304 2.59 -3.65 16.56
N GLU A 305 2.65 -3.04 15.36
CA GLU A 305 1.88 -1.87 15.00
C GLU A 305 0.37 -2.12 15.15
N GLY A 306 -0.38 -1.12 15.65
CA GLY A 306 -1.84 -1.16 15.67
C GLY A 306 -2.45 -2.33 16.43
N ALA A 307 -1.88 -2.71 17.57
CA ALA A 307 -2.32 -3.86 18.34
C ALA A 307 -3.48 -3.56 19.30
N SER A 308 -4.39 -2.62 18.97
CA SER A 308 -5.52 -2.27 19.83
C SER A 308 -6.48 -3.44 20.03
N LYS A 309 -6.77 -3.76 21.28
CA LYS A 309 -7.66 -4.87 21.67
C LYS A 309 -9.09 -4.42 21.97
N THR A 310 -9.30 -3.14 22.21
CA THR A 310 -10.55 -2.62 22.80
C THR A 310 -11.35 -1.74 21.84
N SER A 311 -10.70 -1.21 20.82
CA SER A 311 -11.33 -0.33 19.85
C SER A 311 -10.64 -0.41 18.50
N ASP A 312 -11.43 -0.26 17.44
CA ASP A 312 -10.88 0.01 16.11
C ASP A 312 -10.22 1.39 16.08
N ASN A 313 -9.11 1.46 15.37
CA ASN A 313 -8.47 2.70 14.94
C ASN A 313 -7.72 2.43 13.63
N ASP A 314 -7.33 3.48 12.92
CA ASP A 314 -6.68 3.34 11.61
C ASP A 314 -5.42 2.47 11.66
N GLY A 315 -4.61 2.62 12.72
CA GLY A 315 -3.36 1.89 12.87
C GLY A 315 -3.50 0.37 12.90
N VAL A 316 -4.67 -0.17 13.22
CA VAL A 316 -4.89 -1.63 13.26
C VAL A 316 -4.77 -2.25 11.88
N GLY A 317 -5.24 -1.56 10.84
CA GLY A 317 -5.25 -2.06 9.46
C GLY A 317 -3.95 -1.87 8.69
N PHE A 318 -3.06 -0.98 9.13
CA PHE A 318 -1.90 -0.55 8.32
C PHE A 318 -0.95 -1.69 7.97
N LYS A 319 -0.66 -2.57 8.91
CA LYS A 319 0.25 -3.71 8.71
C LYS A 319 -0.23 -4.72 7.66
N ALA A 320 -1.54 -4.88 7.50
CA ALA A 320 -2.13 -5.73 6.47
C ALA A 320 -1.76 -5.23 5.07
N ILE A 321 -1.84 -3.91 4.86
CA ILE A 321 -1.47 -3.26 3.61
C ILE A 321 0.01 -3.47 3.26
N PHE A 322 0.88 -3.46 4.27
CA PHE A 322 2.29 -3.75 4.08
C PHE A 322 2.52 -5.17 3.56
N ILE A 323 1.86 -6.16 4.15
CA ILE A 323 1.97 -7.56 3.71
C ILE A 323 1.46 -7.73 2.27
N ARG A 324 0.34 -7.10 1.90
CA ARG A 324 -0.15 -7.10 0.51
C ARG A 324 0.87 -6.50 -0.46
N GLY A 325 1.48 -5.38 -0.09
CA GLY A 325 2.54 -4.76 -0.90
C GLY A 325 3.75 -5.66 -1.08
N LEU A 326 4.15 -6.39 -0.05
CA LEU A 326 5.23 -7.38 -0.13
C LEU A 326 4.91 -8.54 -1.07
N ASP A 327 3.66 -9.02 -1.09
CA ASP A 327 3.23 -10.08 -2.00
C ASP A 327 3.39 -9.65 -3.46
N GLU A 328 2.90 -8.47 -3.82
CA GLU A 328 3.03 -7.93 -5.18
C GLU A 328 4.51 -7.77 -5.59
N VAL A 329 5.37 -7.30 -4.66
CA VAL A 329 6.83 -7.23 -4.88
C VAL A 329 7.42 -8.62 -5.14
N SER A 330 7.03 -9.62 -4.36
CA SER A 330 7.52 -10.99 -4.48
C SER A 330 7.16 -11.60 -5.84
N VAL A 331 5.88 -11.52 -6.23
CA VAL A 331 5.38 -12.05 -7.50
C VAL A 331 6.11 -11.44 -8.70
N ARG A 332 6.42 -10.14 -8.63
CA ARG A 332 7.10 -9.40 -9.70
C ARG A 332 8.64 -9.43 -9.62
N SER A 333 9.21 -10.20 -8.71
CA SER A 333 10.67 -10.26 -8.49
C SER A 333 11.26 -11.64 -8.77
N ALA A 334 10.72 -12.38 -9.75
CA ALA A 334 11.21 -13.71 -10.12
C ALA A 334 12.72 -13.75 -10.49
N ASP A 335 13.27 -12.61 -10.87
CA ASP A 335 14.70 -12.44 -11.20
C ASP A 335 15.59 -12.07 -9.98
N ASN A 336 15.01 -12.07 -8.75
CA ASN A 336 15.72 -11.77 -7.51
C ASN A 336 15.30 -12.73 -6.39
N SER A 337 15.81 -13.94 -6.43
CA SER A 337 15.49 -15.00 -5.46
C SER A 337 15.80 -14.61 -4.01
N ALA A 338 16.86 -13.85 -3.76
CA ALA A 338 17.20 -13.41 -2.40
C ALA A 338 16.12 -12.47 -1.83
N LEU A 339 15.58 -11.57 -2.64
CA LEU A 339 14.47 -10.72 -2.24
C LEU A 339 13.19 -11.51 -1.99
N GLN A 340 12.88 -12.48 -2.87
CA GLN A 340 11.72 -13.37 -2.67
C GLN A 340 11.85 -14.17 -1.37
N ILE A 341 13.01 -14.77 -1.10
CA ILE A 341 13.26 -15.53 0.14
C ILE A 341 13.06 -14.63 1.37
N LEU A 342 13.59 -13.40 1.34
CA LEU A 342 13.43 -12.45 2.44
C LEU A 342 11.96 -12.12 2.69
N ILE A 343 11.19 -11.85 1.63
CA ILE A 343 9.76 -11.52 1.71
C ILE A 343 8.97 -12.74 2.21
N HIS A 344 9.17 -13.91 1.63
CA HIS A 344 8.47 -15.13 2.04
C HIS A 344 8.75 -15.44 3.51
N SER A 345 10.01 -15.38 3.93
CA SER A 345 10.37 -15.59 5.34
C SER A 345 9.68 -14.59 6.27
N TYR A 346 9.58 -13.32 5.87
CA TYR A 346 8.90 -12.31 6.67
C TYR A 346 7.39 -12.55 6.77
N ASN A 347 6.76 -12.92 5.65
CA ASN A 347 5.33 -13.25 5.61
C ASN A 347 5.04 -14.51 6.45
N ASP A 348 5.91 -15.53 6.40
CA ASP A 348 5.78 -16.73 7.22
C ASP A 348 5.87 -16.44 8.72
N VAL A 349 6.73 -15.48 9.14
CA VAL A 349 6.74 -15.01 10.54
C VAL A 349 5.35 -14.51 10.97
N GLN A 350 4.71 -13.68 10.15
CA GLN A 350 3.39 -13.12 10.47
C GLN A 350 2.31 -14.20 10.43
N TYR A 351 2.34 -15.07 9.43
CA TYR A 351 1.40 -16.17 9.26
C TYR A 351 1.44 -17.15 10.44
N ASN A 352 2.63 -17.62 10.81
CA ASN A 352 2.81 -18.51 11.95
C ASN A 352 2.46 -17.84 13.27
N ALA A 353 2.80 -16.55 13.44
CA ALA A 353 2.41 -15.80 14.65
C ALA A 353 0.88 -15.69 14.78
N LEU A 354 0.18 -15.38 13.71
CA LEU A 354 -1.29 -15.32 13.71
C LEU A 354 -1.91 -16.67 14.09
N LEU A 355 -1.45 -17.77 13.49
CA LEU A 355 -2.01 -19.10 13.74
C LEU A 355 -1.71 -19.64 15.14
N GLU A 356 -0.54 -19.35 15.69
CA GLU A 356 -0.06 -19.97 16.92
C GLU A 356 -0.23 -19.10 18.16
N LEU A 357 -0.19 -17.77 18.01
CA LEU A 357 -0.20 -16.85 19.14
C LEU A 357 -1.49 -16.03 19.22
N ALA A 358 -2.12 -15.73 18.08
CA ALA A 358 -3.21 -14.77 17.99
C ALA A 358 -4.56 -15.37 17.57
N ALA A 359 -4.61 -16.66 17.19
CA ALA A 359 -5.83 -17.32 16.76
C ALA A 359 -6.72 -17.76 17.93
N ASN A 360 -8.04 -17.55 17.80
CA ASN A 360 -9.09 -18.18 18.57
C ASN A 360 -10.04 -18.85 17.55
N GLY A 361 -9.79 -20.11 17.23
CA GLY A 361 -10.44 -20.79 16.10
C GLY A 361 -10.07 -20.14 14.77
N THR A 362 -11.05 -19.61 14.05
CA THR A 362 -10.88 -18.88 12.78
C THR A 362 -10.82 -17.36 12.93
N SER A 363 -10.88 -16.87 14.18
CA SER A 363 -10.75 -15.45 14.52
C SER A 363 -9.33 -15.10 14.91
N TYR A 364 -8.89 -13.88 14.59
CA TYR A 364 -7.50 -13.44 14.83
C TYR A 364 -7.47 -12.13 15.61
N SER A 365 -6.60 -12.08 16.61
CA SER A 365 -6.33 -10.89 17.41
C SER A 365 -5.63 -9.79 16.57
N PRO A 366 -5.94 -8.50 16.75
CA PRO A 366 -5.18 -7.40 16.17
C PRO A 366 -3.73 -7.34 16.69
N SER A 367 -3.45 -7.97 17.84
CA SER A 367 -2.11 -8.17 18.36
C SER A 367 -1.53 -9.47 17.83
N TRP A 368 -0.74 -9.40 16.76
CA TRP A 368 -0.15 -10.59 16.13
C TRP A 368 0.82 -11.37 17.04
N PRO A 369 1.59 -10.72 17.96
CA PRO A 369 2.34 -11.47 18.97
C PRO A 369 1.45 -12.11 20.06
N GLY A 370 0.14 -12.04 19.95
CA GLY A 370 -0.82 -12.57 20.91
C GLY A 370 -1.09 -11.62 22.08
N PRO A 371 -1.84 -12.10 23.08
CA PRO A 371 -2.54 -13.37 23.07
C PRO A 371 -3.75 -13.38 22.15
N ALA A 372 -4.26 -14.59 21.85
CA ALA A 372 -5.55 -14.77 21.21
C ALA A 372 -6.67 -14.06 22.01
N GLN A 373 -7.70 -13.59 21.31
CA GLN A 373 -8.86 -12.93 21.92
C GLN A 373 -10.15 -13.25 21.18
N GLU A 374 -11.29 -12.83 21.72
CA GLU A 374 -12.56 -12.93 21.06
C GLU A 374 -12.59 -12.18 19.72
N PHE A 375 -13.49 -12.57 18.83
CA PHE A 375 -13.65 -11.95 17.50
C PHE A 375 -13.85 -10.44 17.62
N THR A 376 -13.10 -9.73 16.78
CA THR A 376 -13.33 -8.32 16.47
C THR A 376 -13.19 -8.13 14.96
N THR A 377 -14.04 -7.30 14.35
CA THR A 377 -14.00 -7.07 12.90
C THR A 377 -12.64 -6.49 12.47
N TRP A 378 -12.06 -5.58 13.28
CA TRP A 378 -10.75 -4.99 12.98
C TRP A 378 -9.58 -5.96 13.13
N GLY A 379 -9.62 -6.85 14.12
CA GLY A 379 -8.60 -7.90 14.27
C GLY A 379 -8.64 -8.88 13.11
N GLN A 380 -9.86 -9.28 12.72
CA GLN A 380 -10.06 -10.18 11.59
C GLN A 380 -9.59 -9.54 10.27
N MET A 381 -10.02 -8.29 9.99
CA MET A 381 -9.61 -7.56 8.79
C MET A 381 -8.08 -7.45 8.71
N ALA A 382 -7.41 -7.10 9.80
CA ALA A 382 -5.95 -6.97 9.83
C ALA A 382 -5.22 -8.28 9.51
N ALA A 383 -5.82 -9.45 9.74
CA ALA A 383 -5.21 -10.75 9.45
C ALA A 383 -5.42 -11.22 7.99
N LEU A 384 -6.43 -10.70 7.27
CA LEU A 384 -6.84 -11.25 5.97
C LEU A 384 -5.71 -11.24 4.94
N ASP A 385 -4.97 -10.15 4.81
CA ASP A 385 -3.89 -10.07 3.81
C ASP A 385 -2.75 -11.05 4.12
N VAL A 386 -2.47 -11.33 5.40
CA VAL A 386 -1.48 -12.35 5.78
C VAL A 386 -1.95 -13.73 5.36
N MET A 387 -3.22 -14.07 5.60
CA MET A 387 -3.78 -15.37 5.23
C MET A 387 -3.85 -15.56 3.72
N VAL A 388 -4.23 -14.51 2.99
CA VAL A 388 -4.33 -14.52 1.52
C VAL A 388 -2.93 -14.60 0.88
N THR A 389 -1.99 -13.80 1.35
CA THR A 389 -0.60 -13.78 0.85
C THR A 389 0.10 -15.12 1.08
N ALA A 390 -0.23 -15.83 2.16
CA ALA A 390 0.32 -17.16 2.42
C ALA A 390 0.01 -18.18 1.30
N ILE A 391 -0.94 -17.93 0.42
CA ILE A 391 -1.22 -18.79 -0.75
C ILE A 391 -0.02 -18.78 -1.71
N ASN A 392 0.63 -17.64 -1.91
CA ASN A 392 1.82 -17.50 -2.76
C ASN A 392 3.12 -17.86 -2.06
N THR A 393 3.18 -17.70 -0.75
CA THR A 393 4.39 -17.95 0.02
C THR A 393 4.78 -19.43 -0.07
N ASN A 394 6.03 -19.71 -0.42
CA ASN A 394 6.55 -21.08 -0.58
C ASN A 394 5.81 -21.94 -1.65
N SER A 395 5.19 -21.30 -2.65
CA SER A 395 4.81 -22.03 -3.86
C SER A 395 6.09 -22.47 -4.59
N PRO A 396 6.20 -23.74 -5.01
CA PRO A 396 7.42 -24.26 -5.64
C PRO A 396 7.72 -23.57 -6.96
#